data_8ce0d822dfd4de47b31ea5e9902ce8a3
#
_entry.id   8ce0d822dfd4de47b31ea5e9902ce8a3
#
_cell.length_a   1.000
_cell.length_b   1.000
_cell.length_c   1.000
_cell.angle_alpha   90.00
_cell.angle_beta   90.00
_cell.angle_gamma   90.00
#
_symmetry.space_group_name_H-M   'P 1'
#
loop_
_entity.id
_entity.type
_entity.pdbx_description
1 polymer ?
#
loop_
_entity_poly.entity_id
_entity_poly.type
_entity_poly.pdbx_seq_one_letter_code
_entity_poly.pdbx_strand_id
1 'polypeptide(L)'
;VELKSLMGLMPYDNINLVGTDQPLNELDMNLDEMEIYALLNRSELMEADYEERISVNETKAGVRALLPGLNFNANWTSSNNDYLMNKSNFEYGSSVGANLLNVFRAPKIKEINEMNTEIIREQRLALSMTVLSQVHLANIDYQLSLDGYDTADRYYNVANKITDQVRNAQQIARFGE
;
A
#
# COMPACT_ATOMS: atom_id res chain seq x y z
N VAL A 1 29.37 -9.49 2.55
CA VAL A 1 28.64 -10.14 3.64
C VAL A 1 27.14 -9.95 3.45
N GLU A 2 26.63 -8.74 3.23
CA GLU A 2 25.21 -8.43 3.04
C GLU A 2 24.56 -9.21 1.89
N LEU A 3 25.21 -9.25 0.71
CA LEU A 3 24.71 -10.01 -0.44
C LEU A 3 24.53 -11.49 -0.12
N LYS A 4 25.51 -12.10 0.58
CA LYS A 4 25.40 -13.51 1.00
C LYS A 4 24.25 -13.72 1.97
N SER A 5 24.05 -12.79 2.91
CA SER A 5 22.93 -12.83 3.84
C SER A 5 21.59 -12.75 3.14
N LEU A 6 21.44 -11.85 2.15
CA LEU A 6 20.22 -11.71 1.34
C LEU A 6 19.94 -12.97 0.49
N MET A 7 20.97 -13.67 0.06
CA MET A 7 20.86 -14.93 -0.69
C MET A 7 20.68 -16.16 0.22
N GLY A 8 20.69 -16.00 1.55
CA GLY A 8 20.60 -17.12 2.50
C GLY A 8 21.86 -18.00 2.54
N LEU A 9 23.01 -17.49 2.07
CA LEU A 9 24.27 -18.22 2.04
C LEU A 9 25.07 -17.97 3.31
N MET A 10 25.92 -18.97 3.68
CA MET A 10 26.84 -18.81 4.80
C MET A 10 27.92 -17.76 4.48
N PRO A 11 28.44 -17.01 5.47
CA PRO A 11 29.46 -15.98 5.24
C PRO A 11 30.72 -16.47 4.55
N TYR A 12 31.06 -17.74 4.71
CA TYR A 12 32.28 -18.41 4.16
C TYR A 12 32.04 -19.14 2.83
N ASP A 13 30.79 -19.19 2.32
CA ASP A 13 30.53 -19.76 1.00
C ASP A 13 31.23 -18.92 -0.08
N ASN A 14 31.92 -19.55 -1.02
CA ASN A 14 32.53 -18.84 -2.12
C ASN A 14 31.47 -18.53 -3.18
N ILE A 15 31.24 -17.25 -3.44
CA ILE A 15 30.44 -16.78 -4.57
C ILE A 15 31.36 -16.13 -5.60
N ASN A 16 31.17 -16.52 -6.84
CA ASN A 16 31.87 -15.87 -7.95
C ASN A 16 30.91 -14.79 -8.51
N LEU A 17 31.30 -13.51 -8.36
CA LEU A 17 30.54 -12.40 -8.91
C LEU A 17 30.99 -12.19 -10.36
N VAL A 18 30.08 -12.44 -11.28
CA VAL A 18 30.29 -12.11 -12.70
C VAL A 18 29.66 -10.73 -12.93
N GLY A 19 30.49 -9.77 -13.29
CA GLY A 19 30.01 -8.46 -13.71
C GLY A 19 29.16 -8.59 -14.97
N THR A 20 28.05 -7.86 -15.04
CA THR A 20 27.28 -7.74 -16.27
C THR A 20 27.60 -6.39 -16.90
N ASP A 21 27.97 -6.37 -18.15
CA ASP A 21 28.15 -5.15 -18.95
C ASP A 21 26.80 -4.62 -19.50
N GLN A 22 25.72 -4.79 -18.71
CA GLN A 22 24.44 -4.24 -19.12
C GLN A 22 24.48 -2.72 -18.99
N PRO A 23 24.09 -1.99 -20.05
CA PRO A 23 23.98 -0.54 -19.96
C PRO A 23 22.95 -0.17 -18.90
N LEU A 24 23.25 0.85 -18.12
CA LEU A 24 22.27 1.43 -17.19
C LEU A 24 21.10 1.94 -18.02
N ASN A 25 19.91 1.43 -17.74
CA ASN A 25 18.70 2.00 -18.31
C ASN A 25 18.48 3.37 -17.66
N GLU A 26 18.63 4.42 -18.44
CA GLU A 26 18.20 5.75 -18.02
C GLU A 26 16.68 5.78 -17.89
N LEU A 27 16.19 6.42 -16.86
CA LEU A 27 14.76 6.64 -16.67
C LEU A 27 14.31 7.71 -17.68
N ASP A 28 13.48 7.32 -18.65
CA ASP A 28 12.98 8.20 -19.72
C ASP A 28 11.67 8.91 -19.29
N MET A 29 11.58 9.29 -18.02
CA MET A 29 10.45 10.03 -17.45
C MET A 29 10.97 11.25 -16.70
N ASN A 30 10.33 12.40 -16.92
CA ASN A 30 10.62 13.58 -16.13
C ASN A 30 9.91 13.50 -14.75
N LEU A 31 10.30 14.36 -13.82
CA LEU A 31 9.78 14.33 -12.45
C LEU A 31 8.26 14.54 -12.38
N ASP A 32 7.73 15.47 -13.19
CA ASP A 32 6.29 15.78 -13.23
C ASP A 32 5.47 14.57 -13.73
N GLU A 33 6.01 13.84 -14.71
CA GLU A 33 5.39 12.61 -15.21
C GLU A 33 5.40 11.49 -14.16
N MET A 34 6.50 11.35 -13.40
CA MET A 34 6.60 10.41 -12.30
C MET A 34 5.58 10.71 -11.20
N GLU A 35 5.39 11.99 -10.84
CA GLU A 35 4.40 12.43 -9.87
C GLU A 35 2.99 12.06 -10.32
N ILE A 36 2.62 12.41 -11.55
CA ILE A 36 1.30 12.09 -12.11
C ILE A 36 1.09 10.57 -12.15
N TYR A 37 2.10 9.82 -12.61
CA TYR A 37 2.02 8.37 -12.67
C TYR A 37 1.83 7.75 -11.29
N ALA A 38 2.57 8.22 -10.28
CA ALA A 38 2.44 7.76 -8.92
C ALA A 38 1.05 8.07 -8.33
N LEU A 39 0.54 9.29 -8.51
CA LEU A 39 -0.78 9.67 -8.02
C LEU A 39 -1.92 8.85 -8.65
N LEU A 40 -1.76 8.42 -9.90
CA LEU A 40 -2.79 7.63 -10.59
C LEU A 40 -2.72 6.12 -10.35
N ASN A 41 -1.53 5.60 -10.05
CA ASN A 41 -1.31 4.14 -10.04
C ASN A 41 -0.95 3.56 -8.67
N ARG A 42 -0.68 4.38 -7.66
CA ARG A 42 -0.36 3.89 -6.32
C ARG A 42 -1.58 3.24 -5.67
N SER A 43 -1.41 2.00 -5.24
CA SER A 43 -2.46 1.20 -4.60
C SER A 43 -2.99 1.84 -3.31
N GLU A 44 -2.11 2.48 -2.55
CA GLU A 44 -2.46 3.15 -1.30
C GLU A 44 -3.43 4.32 -1.52
N LEU A 45 -3.27 5.06 -2.62
CA LEU A 45 -4.19 6.15 -2.97
C LEU A 45 -5.53 5.63 -3.49
N MET A 46 -5.52 4.50 -4.21
CA MET A 46 -6.76 3.83 -4.62
C MET A 46 -7.53 3.29 -3.42
N GLU A 47 -6.83 2.72 -2.43
CA GLU A 47 -7.43 2.29 -1.17
C GLU A 47 -8.07 3.46 -0.42
N ALA A 48 -7.36 4.57 -0.26
CA ALA A 48 -7.88 5.78 0.39
C ALA A 48 -9.11 6.37 -0.34
N ASP A 49 -9.17 6.28 -1.68
CA ASP A 49 -10.35 6.65 -2.46
C ASP A 49 -11.57 5.74 -2.15
N TYR A 50 -11.34 4.44 -2.01
CA TYR A 50 -12.39 3.51 -1.60
C TYR A 50 -12.84 3.76 -0.17
N GLU A 51 -11.94 4.04 0.77
CA GLU A 51 -12.27 4.38 2.15
C GLU A 51 -13.13 5.65 2.24
N GLU A 52 -12.81 6.69 1.46
CA GLU A 52 -13.65 7.89 1.38
C GLU A 52 -15.08 7.55 0.89
N ARG A 53 -15.21 6.71 -0.15
CA ARG A 53 -16.52 6.26 -0.65
C ARG A 53 -17.29 5.41 0.36
N ILE A 54 -16.60 4.55 1.10
CA ILE A 54 -17.18 3.74 2.18
C ILE A 54 -17.72 4.67 3.26
N SER A 55 -16.93 5.64 3.74
CA SER A 55 -17.34 6.59 4.77
C SER A 55 -18.58 7.40 4.38
N VAL A 56 -18.65 7.85 3.11
CA VAL A 56 -19.87 8.52 2.59
C VAL A 56 -21.08 7.60 2.64
N ASN A 57 -20.93 6.32 2.31
CA ASN A 57 -22.02 5.35 2.37
C ASN A 57 -22.40 4.99 3.81
N GLU A 58 -21.45 4.89 4.72
CA GLU A 58 -21.68 4.70 6.15
C GLU A 58 -22.42 5.88 6.76
N THR A 59 -22.08 7.11 6.38
CA THR A 59 -22.81 8.30 6.76
C THR A 59 -24.28 8.22 6.34
N LYS A 60 -24.55 7.82 5.09
CA LYS A 60 -25.92 7.61 4.60
C LYS A 60 -26.62 6.48 5.34
N ALA A 61 -25.91 5.38 5.64
CA ALA A 61 -26.46 4.26 6.40
C ALA A 61 -26.78 4.67 7.85
N GLY A 62 -25.89 5.42 8.49
CA GLY A 62 -26.10 5.97 9.83
C GLY A 62 -27.34 6.87 9.92
N VAL A 63 -27.55 7.72 8.93
CA VAL A 63 -28.78 8.56 8.86
C VAL A 63 -30.01 7.68 8.64
N ARG A 64 -29.96 6.66 7.77
CA ARG A 64 -31.09 5.75 7.55
C ARG A 64 -31.44 4.92 8.79
N ALA A 65 -30.43 4.54 9.60
CA ALA A 65 -30.63 3.80 10.84
C ALA A 65 -31.40 4.58 11.90
N LEU A 66 -31.59 5.91 11.73
CA LEU A 66 -32.40 6.73 12.60
C LEU A 66 -33.90 6.63 12.26
N LEU A 67 -34.23 6.11 11.07
CA LEU A 67 -35.62 5.91 10.66
C LEU A 67 -36.25 4.74 11.42
N PRO A 68 -37.60 4.76 11.59
CA PRO A 68 -38.34 3.64 12.17
C PRO A 68 -38.05 2.33 11.39
N GLY A 69 -37.74 1.29 12.12
CA GLY A 69 -37.64 -0.04 11.55
C GLY A 69 -38.98 -0.68 11.25
N LEU A 70 -39.13 -1.27 10.07
CA LEU A 70 -40.26 -2.10 9.69
C LEU A 70 -39.80 -3.57 9.70
N ASN A 71 -40.47 -4.38 10.53
CA ASN A 71 -40.24 -5.80 10.57
C ASN A 71 -41.46 -6.56 10.04
N PHE A 72 -41.22 -7.48 9.12
CA PHE A 72 -42.23 -8.43 8.65
C PHE A 72 -41.72 -9.83 9.04
N ASN A 73 -42.60 -10.58 9.67
CA ASN A 73 -42.31 -11.98 10.03
C ASN A 73 -43.38 -12.89 9.46
N ALA A 74 -42.95 -14.00 8.94
CA ALA A 74 -43.78 -15.10 8.52
C ALA A 74 -43.18 -16.40 9.09
N ASN A 75 -43.95 -17.13 9.84
CA ASN A 75 -43.51 -18.37 10.46
C ASN A 75 -44.48 -19.50 10.14
N TRP A 76 -43.91 -20.63 9.76
CA TRP A 76 -44.66 -21.88 9.54
C TRP A 76 -44.19 -22.88 10.58
N THR A 77 -45.11 -23.32 11.42
CA THR A 77 -44.87 -24.32 12.45
C THR A 77 -45.65 -25.57 12.11
N SER A 78 -44.99 -26.71 12.07
CA SER A 78 -45.64 -28.03 11.91
C SER A 78 -45.21 -28.94 13.08
N SER A 79 -46.15 -29.62 13.68
CA SER A 79 -45.93 -30.51 14.82
C SER A 79 -46.55 -31.88 14.56
N ASN A 80 -45.82 -32.93 14.94
CA ASN A 80 -46.32 -34.32 14.89
C ASN A 80 -47.04 -34.72 16.19
N ASN A 81 -47.40 -33.77 17.05
CA ASN A 81 -48.10 -34.07 18.28
C ASN A 81 -49.57 -34.30 18.03
N ASP A 82 -50.06 -35.54 18.34
CA ASP A 82 -51.43 -35.94 18.10
C ASP A 82 -52.46 -35.31 19.07
N TYR A 83 -51.98 -34.62 20.08
CA TYR A 83 -52.84 -33.90 21.03
C TYR A 83 -53.18 -32.44 20.58
N LEU A 84 -52.60 -31.99 19.47
CA LEU A 84 -52.89 -30.68 18.92
C LEU A 84 -54.03 -30.73 17.92
N MET A 85 -54.99 -29.85 18.09
CA MET A 85 -56.12 -29.72 17.14
C MET A 85 -55.67 -29.26 15.75
N ASN A 86 -54.64 -28.40 15.67
CA ASN A 86 -54.02 -27.96 14.44
C ASN A 86 -52.57 -28.39 14.43
N LYS A 87 -52.21 -29.31 13.56
CA LYS A 87 -50.82 -29.83 13.39
C LYS A 87 -49.92 -28.87 12.62
N SER A 88 -50.49 -27.96 11.86
CA SER A 88 -49.75 -26.91 11.14
C SER A 88 -50.39 -25.55 11.36
N ASN A 89 -49.55 -24.59 11.65
CA ASN A 89 -49.95 -23.20 11.84
C ASN A 89 -49.07 -22.28 11.01
N PHE A 90 -49.67 -21.31 10.35
CA PHE A 90 -48.99 -20.23 9.63
C PHE A 90 -49.31 -18.90 10.30
N GLU A 91 -48.25 -18.24 10.78
CA GLU A 91 -48.35 -16.96 11.44
C GLU A 91 -47.63 -15.94 10.59
N TYR A 92 -48.28 -14.78 10.42
CA TYR A 92 -47.64 -13.63 9.82
C TYR A 92 -47.88 -12.39 10.69
N GLY A 93 -46.87 -11.53 10.70
CA GLY A 93 -46.95 -10.30 11.50
C GLY A 93 -46.19 -9.17 10.86
N SER A 94 -46.54 -7.98 11.17
CA SER A 94 -45.78 -6.79 10.87
C SER A 94 -45.66 -5.93 12.11
N SER A 95 -44.50 -5.36 12.36
CA SER A 95 -44.27 -4.43 13.46
C SER A 95 -43.45 -3.23 13.01
N VAL A 96 -43.78 -2.07 13.57
CA VAL A 96 -43.03 -0.83 13.37
C VAL A 96 -42.39 -0.48 14.72
N GLY A 97 -41.06 -0.43 14.73
CA GLY A 97 -40.30 -0.03 15.91
C GLY A 97 -39.59 1.31 15.69
N ALA A 98 -39.79 2.24 16.61
CA ALA A 98 -39.08 3.53 16.58
C ALA A 98 -38.40 3.79 17.93
N ASN A 99 -37.19 4.21 17.92
CA ASN A 99 -36.51 4.71 19.11
C ASN A 99 -36.64 6.25 19.15
N LEU A 100 -37.52 6.76 19.99
CA LEU A 100 -37.79 8.21 20.12
C LEU A 100 -36.52 8.99 20.52
N LEU A 101 -35.57 8.38 21.23
CA LEU A 101 -34.32 9.04 21.58
C LEU A 101 -33.42 9.31 20.34
N ASN A 102 -33.62 8.56 19.28
CA ASN A 102 -32.90 8.78 18.03
C ASN A 102 -33.24 10.13 17.39
N VAL A 103 -34.45 10.62 17.59
CA VAL A 103 -34.87 11.94 17.09
C VAL A 103 -34.02 13.06 17.70
N PHE A 104 -33.72 12.95 18.99
CA PHE A 104 -32.88 13.94 19.69
C PHE A 104 -31.39 13.77 19.38
N ARG A 105 -30.97 12.56 19.06
CA ARG A 105 -29.55 12.23 18.71
C ARG A 105 -29.24 12.44 17.23
N ALA A 106 -30.23 12.46 16.37
CA ALA A 106 -30.09 12.53 14.92
C ALA A 106 -29.14 13.64 14.44
N PRO A 107 -29.29 14.92 14.87
CA PRO A 107 -28.41 15.98 14.41
C PRO A 107 -26.95 15.74 14.82
N LYS A 108 -26.72 15.20 16.02
CA LYS A 108 -25.35 14.91 16.52
C LYS A 108 -24.71 13.74 15.82
N ILE A 109 -25.46 12.68 15.53
CA ILE A 109 -24.98 11.52 14.77
C ILE A 109 -24.62 11.94 13.35
N LYS A 110 -25.44 12.79 12.72
CA LYS A 110 -25.14 13.34 11.38
C LYS A 110 -23.84 14.13 11.40
N GLU A 111 -23.67 15.05 12.34
CA GLU A 111 -22.47 15.85 12.50
C GLU A 111 -21.22 15.00 12.69
N ILE A 112 -21.26 13.97 13.56
CA ILE A 112 -20.15 13.05 13.78
C ILE A 112 -19.78 12.30 12.49
N ASN A 113 -20.76 11.82 11.74
CA ASN A 113 -20.51 11.10 10.50
C ASN A 113 -19.94 12.01 9.41
N GLU A 114 -20.39 13.25 9.31
CA GLU A 114 -19.85 14.25 8.39
C GLU A 114 -18.40 14.61 8.75
N MET A 115 -18.10 14.80 10.04
CA MET A 115 -16.73 15.02 10.52
C MET A 115 -15.83 13.83 10.23
N ASN A 116 -16.31 12.60 10.40
CA ASN A 116 -15.54 11.41 10.08
C ASN A 116 -15.18 11.32 8.59
N THR A 117 -16.12 11.66 7.71
CA THR A 117 -15.86 11.74 6.26
C THR A 117 -14.81 12.81 5.94
N GLU A 118 -14.84 13.95 6.62
CA GLU A 118 -13.85 15.01 6.44
C GLU A 118 -12.46 14.56 6.89
N ILE A 119 -12.35 13.87 8.03
CA ILE A 119 -11.09 13.31 8.51
C ILE A 119 -10.47 12.35 7.47
N ILE A 120 -11.28 11.46 6.89
CA ILE A 120 -10.80 10.53 5.87
C ILE A 120 -10.33 11.27 4.61
N ARG A 121 -11.01 12.33 4.21
CA ARG A 121 -10.58 13.19 3.10
C ARG A 121 -9.25 13.87 3.37
N GLU A 122 -9.04 14.41 4.56
CA GLU A 122 -7.77 15.01 4.96
C GLU A 122 -6.64 13.99 5.04
N GLN A 123 -6.92 12.78 5.51
CA GLN A 123 -5.95 11.67 5.52
C GLN A 123 -5.55 11.28 4.10
N ARG A 124 -6.48 11.22 3.15
CA ARG A 124 -6.19 10.98 1.73
C ARG A 124 -5.29 12.08 1.14
N LEU A 125 -5.56 13.34 1.47
CA LEU A 125 -4.73 14.46 1.03
C LEU A 125 -3.30 14.35 1.59
N ALA A 126 -3.16 14.07 2.89
CA ALA A 126 -1.87 13.86 3.53
C ALA A 126 -1.09 12.68 2.91
N LEU A 127 -1.80 11.59 2.58
CA LEU A 127 -1.21 10.44 1.90
C LEU A 127 -0.71 10.81 0.49
N SER A 128 -1.47 11.62 -0.25
CA SER A 128 -1.04 12.12 -1.57
C SER A 128 0.25 12.93 -1.47
N MET A 129 0.37 13.81 -0.48
CA MET A 129 1.60 14.57 -0.22
C MET A 129 2.76 13.65 0.16
N THR A 130 2.50 12.60 0.93
CA THR A 130 3.51 11.61 1.29
C THR A 130 4.03 10.86 0.06
N VAL A 131 3.13 10.45 -0.83
CA VAL A 131 3.49 9.79 -2.10
C VAL A 131 4.35 10.71 -2.97
N LEU A 132 3.97 11.98 -3.13
CA LEU A 132 4.78 12.95 -3.86
C LEU A 132 6.19 13.10 -3.26
N SER A 133 6.29 13.23 -1.94
CA SER A 133 7.57 13.29 -1.25
C SER A 133 8.44 12.04 -1.49
N GLN A 134 7.82 10.86 -1.51
CA GLN A 134 8.53 9.61 -1.83
C GLN A 134 9.05 9.58 -3.27
N VAL A 135 8.30 10.12 -4.24
CA VAL A 135 8.74 10.23 -5.64
C VAL A 135 9.96 11.13 -5.74
N HIS A 136 9.94 12.29 -5.08
CA HIS A 136 11.08 13.20 -5.05
C HIS A 136 12.32 12.55 -4.42
N LEU A 137 12.16 11.90 -3.27
CA LEU A 137 13.27 11.20 -2.61
C LEU A 137 13.83 10.09 -3.50
N ALA A 138 12.96 9.27 -4.10
CA ALA A 138 13.39 8.19 -5.00
C ALA A 138 14.14 8.72 -6.23
N ASN A 139 13.72 9.86 -6.78
CA ASN A 139 14.44 10.50 -7.88
C ASN A 139 15.83 11.00 -7.45
N ILE A 140 15.94 11.60 -6.27
CA ILE A 140 17.25 12.01 -5.73
C ILE A 140 18.17 10.80 -5.49
N ASP A 141 17.64 9.74 -4.89
CA ASP A 141 18.38 8.51 -4.64
C ASP A 141 18.84 7.84 -5.94
N TYR A 142 18.01 7.89 -6.98
CA TYR A 142 18.38 7.41 -8.31
C TYR A 142 19.54 8.21 -8.91
N GLN A 143 19.49 9.54 -8.87
CA GLN A 143 20.57 10.41 -9.36
C GLN A 143 21.88 10.15 -8.59
N LEU A 144 21.79 10.05 -7.27
CA LEU A 144 22.94 9.78 -6.41
C LEU A 144 23.54 8.39 -6.70
N SER A 145 22.70 7.41 -7.02
CA SER A 145 23.13 6.06 -7.39
C SER A 145 23.86 6.04 -8.72
N LEU A 146 23.42 6.83 -9.70
CA LEU A 146 24.11 7.00 -10.98
C LEU A 146 25.51 7.62 -10.79
N ASP A 147 25.61 8.70 -10.03
CA ASP A 147 26.89 9.34 -9.71
C ASP A 147 27.82 8.39 -8.94
N GLY A 148 27.26 7.61 -8.03
CA GLY A 148 27.98 6.58 -7.29
C GLY A 148 28.54 5.49 -8.19
N TYR A 149 27.76 5.05 -9.17
CA TYR A 149 28.19 4.04 -10.16
C TYR A 149 29.34 4.57 -11.04
N ASP A 150 29.20 5.77 -11.60
CA ASP A 150 30.26 6.39 -12.41
C ASP A 150 31.56 6.56 -11.63
N THR A 151 31.44 6.97 -10.36
CA THR A 151 32.59 7.11 -9.47
C THR A 151 33.23 5.75 -9.18
N ALA A 152 32.47 4.72 -8.92
CA ALA A 152 32.98 3.36 -8.69
C ALA A 152 33.68 2.79 -9.92
N ASP A 153 33.13 3.01 -11.12
CA ASP A 153 33.75 2.58 -12.36
C ASP A 153 35.12 3.28 -12.58
N ARG A 154 35.19 4.58 -12.35
CA ARG A 154 36.45 5.32 -12.41
C ARG A 154 37.48 4.78 -11.43
N TYR A 155 37.10 4.51 -10.17
CA TYR A 155 38.01 3.90 -9.18
C TYR A 155 38.48 2.51 -9.60
N TYR A 156 37.61 1.70 -10.12
CA TYR A 156 37.95 0.36 -10.63
C TYR A 156 38.97 0.45 -11.76
N ASN A 157 38.76 1.33 -12.71
CA ASN A 157 39.65 1.53 -13.86
C ASN A 157 41.03 2.06 -13.42
N VAL A 158 41.11 2.95 -12.44
CA VAL A 158 42.37 3.45 -11.88
C VAL A 158 43.08 2.35 -11.10
N ALA A 159 42.37 1.60 -10.28
CA ALA A 159 42.96 0.47 -9.51
C ALA A 159 43.56 -0.60 -10.42
N ASN A 160 42.90 -0.94 -11.53
CA ASN A 160 43.45 -1.88 -12.52
C ASN A 160 44.71 -1.32 -13.17
N LYS A 161 44.76 -0.05 -13.58
CA LYS A 161 45.97 0.58 -14.13
C LYS A 161 47.15 0.55 -13.17
N ILE A 162 46.90 0.88 -11.88
CA ILE A 162 47.92 0.82 -10.85
C ILE A 162 48.44 -0.63 -10.68
N THR A 163 47.53 -1.58 -10.63
CA THR A 163 47.92 -3.01 -10.51
C THR A 163 48.76 -3.47 -11.66
N ASP A 164 48.41 -3.07 -12.89
CA ASP A 164 49.21 -3.42 -14.08
C ASP A 164 50.59 -2.74 -14.08
N GLN A 165 50.67 -1.48 -13.66
CA GLN A 165 51.93 -0.76 -13.51
C GLN A 165 52.85 -1.44 -12.49
N VAL A 166 52.33 -1.82 -11.31
CA VAL A 166 53.09 -2.52 -10.26
C VAL A 166 53.56 -3.86 -10.77
N ARG A 167 52.71 -4.63 -11.46
CA ARG A 167 53.07 -5.92 -12.03
C ARG A 167 54.17 -5.81 -13.08
N ASN A 168 54.08 -4.81 -13.96
CA ASN A 168 55.10 -4.53 -14.97
C ASN A 168 56.43 -4.10 -14.34
N ALA A 169 56.40 -3.23 -13.30
CA ALA A 169 57.58 -2.83 -12.57
C ALA A 169 58.28 -4.02 -11.86
N GLN A 170 57.52 -4.94 -11.27
CA GLN A 170 58.05 -6.16 -10.67
C GLN A 170 58.69 -7.10 -11.70
N GLN A 171 58.13 -7.22 -12.90
CA GLN A 171 58.71 -8.01 -13.96
C GLN A 171 60.06 -7.42 -14.41
N ILE A 172 60.12 -6.09 -14.61
CA ILE A 172 61.36 -5.43 -15.00
C ILE A 172 62.46 -5.61 -13.93
N ALA A 173 62.11 -5.47 -12.65
CA ALA A 173 63.05 -5.68 -11.54
C ALA A 173 63.61 -7.11 -11.48
N ARG A 174 62.83 -8.14 -11.87
CA ARG A 174 63.27 -9.55 -11.94
C ARG A 174 64.19 -9.87 -13.10
N PHE A 175 64.15 -9.10 -14.18
CA PHE A 175 65.04 -9.29 -15.36
C PHE A 175 66.28 -8.41 -15.28
N GLY A 176 66.41 -7.56 -14.26
CA GLY A 176 67.57 -6.67 -14.05
C GLY A 176 68.60 -7.19 -13.06
N GLU A 177 68.39 -8.38 -12.47
CA GLU A 177 69.37 -9.15 -11.71
C GLU A 177 69.96 -10.28 -12.60
#